data_7b83e412a71f35b24b762b93e16d6cd3
#
_entry.id   7b83e412a71f35b24b762b93e16d6cd3
#
_cell.length_a   1.000
_cell.length_b   1.000
_cell.length_c   1.000
_cell.angle_alpha   90.00
_cell.angle_beta   90.00
_cell.angle_gamma   90.00
#
_symmetry.space_group_name_H-M   'P 1'
#
loop_
_entity.id
_entity.type
_entity.pdbx_description
1 polymer ?
#
loop_
_entity_poly.entity_id
_entity_poly.type
_entity_poly.pdbx_seq_one_letter_code
_entity_poly.pdbx_strand_id
1 'polypeptide(L)'
;MKIITTPDARLREKSKKVSKIDDEILGIISDMRKLSLDWESKHPYELSAAMAAPQMGVNKRIIIVRDDMENKDKATFTALINPEVIREEGKIKTDYEGCLSVPSIYGMVPRASKVKVKAKLEDGTEVRIKATDELARTLLHEIDHLDGILFIDHIKGVEDAFYEMNDKGDLVPVDYAKKIAGNKKLFPDD
;
A
#
# COMPACT_ATOMS: atom_id res chain seq x y z
N MET A 1 -13.85 -5.35 11.06
CA MET A 1 -12.77 -4.33 11.04
C MET A 1 -13.04 -3.31 9.95
N LYS A 2 -12.32 -2.18 9.92
CA LYS A 2 -12.44 -1.15 8.87
C LYS A 2 -11.05 -0.66 8.48
N ILE A 3 -10.93 -0.16 7.26
CA ILE A 3 -9.71 0.54 6.82
C ILE A 3 -9.63 1.85 7.58
N ILE A 4 -8.48 2.14 8.16
CA ILE A 4 -8.18 3.43 8.76
C ILE A 4 -7.55 4.35 7.70
N THR A 5 -7.89 5.62 7.79
CA THR A 5 -7.45 6.62 6.80
C THR A 5 -6.73 7.78 7.48
N THR A 6 -5.96 8.53 6.70
CA THR A 6 -5.39 9.78 7.18
C THR A 6 -6.47 10.68 7.80
N PRO A 7 -6.20 11.34 8.94
CA PRO A 7 -4.90 11.51 9.63
C PRO A 7 -4.65 10.54 10.81
N ASP A 8 -5.13 9.30 10.76
CA ASP A 8 -4.94 8.35 11.86
C ASP A 8 -3.44 8.11 12.12
N ALA A 9 -2.97 8.44 13.33
CA ALA A 9 -1.55 8.38 13.69
C ALA A 9 -0.95 6.97 13.59
N ARG A 10 -1.78 5.91 13.71
CA ARG A 10 -1.32 4.51 13.57
C ARG A 10 -0.74 4.21 12.19
N LEU A 11 -1.14 4.96 11.16
CA LEU A 11 -0.56 4.84 9.81
C LEU A 11 0.89 5.34 9.74
N ARG A 12 1.34 6.10 10.74
CA ARG A 12 2.69 6.66 10.83
C ARG A 12 3.60 5.88 11.78
N GLU A 13 3.09 4.82 12.39
CA GLU A 13 3.86 3.98 13.28
C GLU A 13 4.67 2.92 12.51
N LYS A 14 5.91 2.69 12.93
CA LYS A 14 6.70 1.57 12.43
C LYS A 14 6.16 0.24 12.96
N SER A 15 5.82 -0.66 12.06
CA SER A 15 5.24 -1.97 12.38
C SER A 15 6.25 -2.92 13.05
N LYS A 16 5.75 -3.66 14.03
CA LYS A 16 6.52 -4.67 14.78
C LYS A 16 6.66 -5.96 13.98
N LYS A 17 7.84 -6.57 14.04
CA LYS A 17 8.06 -7.90 13.45
C LYS A 17 7.18 -8.96 14.11
N VAL A 18 6.67 -9.86 13.30
CA VAL A 18 5.99 -11.09 13.76
C VAL A 18 7.07 -12.08 14.21
N SER A 19 7.04 -12.47 15.47
CA SER A 19 7.98 -13.42 16.03
C SER A 19 7.61 -14.88 15.76
N LYS A 20 6.30 -15.17 15.79
CA LYS A 20 5.73 -16.49 15.56
C LYS A 20 4.50 -16.36 14.66
N ILE A 21 4.35 -17.28 13.72
CA ILE A 21 3.15 -17.42 12.89
C ILE A 21 2.24 -18.42 13.61
N ASP A 22 1.20 -17.90 14.24
CA ASP A 22 0.21 -18.64 14.98
C ASP A 22 -1.20 -18.29 14.48
N ASP A 23 -2.22 -18.86 15.13
CA ASP A 23 -3.62 -18.67 14.75
C ASP A 23 -4.05 -17.19 14.80
N GLU A 24 -3.46 -16.37 15.70
CA GLU A 24 -3.70 -14.93 15.73
C GLU A 24 -3.21 -14.27 14.43
N ILE A 25 -2.00 -14.58 14.00
CA ILE A 25 -1.42 -14.03 12.75
C ILE A 25 -2.20 -14.50 11.53
N LEU A 26 -2.58 -15.79 11.48
CA LEU A 26 -3.39 -16.33 10.38
C LEU A 26 -4.79 -15.69 10.34
N GLY A 27 -5.38 -15.42 11.51
CA GLY A 27 -6.63 -14.69 11.65
C GLY A 27 -6.54 -13.26 11.10
N ILE A 28 -5.46 -12.53 11.42
CA ILE A 28 -5.20 -11.18 10.88
C ILE A 28 -5.12 -11.22 9.34
N ILE A 29 -4.39 -12.18 8.77
CA ILE A 29 -4.25 -12.32 7.31
C ILE A 29 -5.61 -12.61 6.66
N SER A 30 -6.43 -13.48 7.26
CA SER A 30 -7.79 -13.76 6.79
C SER A 30 -8.66 -12.50 6.79
N ASP A 31 -8.58 -11.71 7.86
CA ASP A 31 -9.32 -10.45 7.98
C ASP A 31 -8.84 -9.39 6.96
N MET A 32 -7.53 -9.32 6.67
CA MET A 32 -6.99 -8.46 5.62
C MET A 32 -7.57 -8.80 4.24
N ARG A 33 -7.58 -10.09 3.89
CA ARG A 33 -8.17 -10.56 2.61
C ARG A 33 -9.64 -10.18 2.50
N LYS A 34 -10.41 -10.44 3.54
CA LYS A 34 -11.84 -10.10 3.60
C LYS A 34 -12.05 -8.60 3.47
N LEU A 35 -11.30 -7.80 4.22
CA LEU A 35 -11.44 -6.34 4.21
C LEU A 35 -11.08 -5.75 2.84
N SER A 36 -10.06 -6.30 2.17
CA SER A 36 -9.65 -5.94 0.81
C SER A 36 -10.78 -6.16 -0.19
N LEU A 37 -11.42 -7.33 -0.16
CA LEU A 37 -12.55 -7.68 -1.03
C LEU A 37 -13.82 -6.90 -0.70
N ASP A 38 -14.11 -6.67 0.58
CA ASP A 38 -15.24 -5.85 1.02
C ASP A 38 -15.09 -4.39 0.54
N TRP A 39 -13.85 -3.88 0.52
CA TRP A 39 -13.58 -2.55 -0.01
C TRP A 39 -13.79 -2.51 -1.52
N GLU A 40 -13.23 -3.46 -2.26
CA GLU A 40 -13.34 -3.57 -3.72
C GLU A 40 -14.80 -3.66 -4.18
N SER A 41 -15.64 -4.37 -3.43
CA SER A 41 -17.08 -4.49 -3.74
C SER A 41 -17.83 -3.16 -3.72
N LYS A 42 -17.29 -2.15 -3.01
CA LYS A 42 -17.86 -0.79 -2.89
C LYS A 42 -17.22 0.21 -3.84
N HIS A 43 -16.16 -0.18 -4.52
CA HIS A 43 -15.38 0.66 -5.43
C HIS A 43 -15.22 -0.03 -6.78
N PRO A 44 -16.30 -0.06 -7.61
CA PRO A 44 -16.36 -0.91 -8.82
C PRO A 44 -15.30 -0.58 -9.88
N TYR A 45 -14.76 0.64 -9.85
CA TYR A 45 -13.73 1.09 -10.79
C TYR A 45 -12.30 0.89 -10.27
N GLU A 46 -12.13 0.43 -9.04
CA GLU A 46 -10.83 0.27 -8.40
C GLU A 46 -10.57 -1.20 -8.08
N LEU A 47 -9.31 -1.60 -8.10
CA LEU A 47 -8.82 -2.91 -7.69
C LEU A 47 -8.01 -2.78 -6.41
N SER A 48 -8.30 -3.62 -5.42
CA SER A 48 -7.43 -3.76 -4.27
C SER A 48 -6.26 -4.69 -4.63
N ALA A 49 -5.18 -4.10 -5.10
CA ALA A 49 -3.98 -4.83 -5.51
C ALA A 49 -3.21 -5.42 -4.32
N ALA A 50 -3.22 -4.72 -3.20
CA ALA A 50 -2.51 -5.13 -1.98
C ALA A 50 -3.06 -4.39 -0.75
N MET A 51 -2.65 -4.83 0.44
CA MET A 51 -2.94 -4.17 1.71
C MET A 51 -1.88 -4.49 2.75
N ALA A 52 -1.53 -3.52 3.59
CA ALA A 52 -0.68 -3.70 4.77
C ALA A 52 -1.51 -3.72 6.07
N ALA A 53 -1.09 -4.51 7.05
CA ALA A 53 -1.79 -4.65 8.32
C ALA A 53 -2.01 -3.32 9.07
N PRO A 54 -1.08 -2.33 9.06
CA PRO A 54 -1.34 -1.02 9.62
C PRO A 54 -2.60 -0.33 9.09
N GLN A 55 -2.99 -0.58 7.83
CA GLN A 55 -4.20 0.01 7.24
C GLN A 55 -5.51 -0.48 7.88
N MET A 56 -5.48 -1.55 8.63
CA MET A 56 -6.59 -1.98 9.49
C MET A 56 -6.33 -1.75 10.99
N GLY A 57 -5.32 -0.95 11.32
CA GLY A 57 -4.95 -0.59 12.69
C GLY A 57 -4.17 -1.67 13.45
N VAL A 58 -3.60 -2.66 12.76
CA VAL A 58 -2.80 -3.74 13.34
C VAL A 58 -1.31 -3.46 13.14
N ASN A 59 -0.60 -3.19 14.25
CA ASN A 59 0.84 -2.87 14.22
C ASN A 59 1.69 -4.14 14.09
N LYS A 60 1.63 -4.80 12.93
CA LYS A 60 2.42 -6.01 12.57
C LYS A 60 2.97 -5.89 11.15
N ARG A 61 4.19 -6.39 10.92
CA ARG A 61 4.80 -6.42 9.58
C ARG A 61 4.19 -7.55 8.73
N ILE A 62 3.01 -7.31 8.20
CA ILE A 62 2.27 -8.22 7.31
C ILE A 62 1.71 -7.41 6.17
N ILE A 63 1.87 -7.91 4.95
CA ILE A 63 1.18 -7.42 3.76
C ILE A 63 0.50 -8.58 3.05
N ILE A 64 -0.57 -8.29 2.32
CA ILE A 64 -1.15 -9.20 1.32
C ILE A 64 -1.02 -8.56 -0.04
N VAL A 65 -0.72 -9.37 -1.05
CA VAL A 65 -0.58 -8.94 -2.45
C VAL A 65 -1.43 -9.85 -3.31
N ARG A 66 -2.21 -9.28 -4.21
CA ARG A 66 -3.05 -10.03 -5.15
C ARG A 66 -2.16 -10.84 -6.10
N ASP A 67 -2.51 -12.11 -6.30
CA ASP A 67 -1.72 -13.05 -7.11
C ASP A 67 -1.84 -12.77 -8.62
N ASP A 68 -2.99 -12.22 -9.05
CA ASP A 68 -3.29 -11.90 -10.43
C ASP A 68 -3.97 -10.54 -10.54
N MET A 69 -3.17 -9.51 -10.87
CA MET A 69 -3.64 -8.12 -10.96
C MET A 69 -4.41 -7.82 -12.24
N GLU A 70 -4.32 -8.68 -13.25
CA GLU A 70 -5.01 -8.51 -14.53
C GLU A 70 -6.41 -9.09 -14.50
N ASN A 71 -6.64 -10.08 -13.63
CA ASN A 71 -7.93 -10.78 -13.54
C ASN A 71 -8.66 -10.44 -12.23
N LYS A 72 -9.62 -9.53 -12.31
CA LYS A 72 -10.42 -9.08 -11.16
C LYS A 72 -11.22 -10.22 -10.51
N ASP A 73 -11.65 -11.20 -11.29
CA ASP A 73 -12.45 -12.33 -10.80
C ASP A 73 -11.60 -13.34 -9.99
N LYS A 74 -10.27 -13.25 -10.12
CA LYS A 74 -9.33 -14.12 -9.42
C LYS A 74 -8.83 -13.43 -8.14
N ALA A 75 -9.69 -13.38 -7.15
CA ALA A 75 -9.51 -12.66 -5.90
C ALA A 75 -8.70 -13.46 -4.85
N THR A 76 -7.50 -13.94 -5.23
CA THR A 76 -6.56 -14.61 -4.32
C THR A 76 -5.41 -13.69 -3.95
N PHE A 77 -4.89 -13.86 -2.73
CA PHE A 77 -3.81 -13.02 -2.19
C PHE A 77 -2.76 -13.86 -1.50
N THR A 78 -1.51 -13.64 -1.84
CA THR A 78 -0.35 -14.15 -1.11
C THR A 78 -0.03 -13.22 0.06
N ALA A 79 0.08 -13.76 1.27
CA ALA A 79 0.54 -13.01 2.44
C ALA A 79 2.06 -13.09 2.55
N LEU A 80 2.67 -11.94 2.83
CA LEU A 80 4.10 -11.80 3.10
C LEU A 80 4.30 -11.28 4.52
N ILE A 81 4.93 -12.10 5.35
CA ILE A 81 5.18 -11.83 6.76
C ILE A 81 6.63 -11.38 6.94
N ASN A 82 6.83 -10.30 7.67
CA ASN A 82 8.11 -9.63 7.86
C ASN A 82 8.82 -9.30 6.53
N PRO A 83 8.12 -8.75 5.53
CA PRO A 83 8.77 -8.38 4.28
C PRO A 83 9.83 -7.31 4.55
N GLU A 84 10.95 -7.44 3.83
CA GLU A 84 12.09 -6.53 3.91
C GLU A 84 12.72 -6.37 2.54
N VAL A 85 12.91 -5.12 2.11
CA VAL A 85 13.63 -4.80 0.87
C VAL A 85 15.09 -5.14 1.06
N ILE A 86 15.60 -6.08 0.24
CA ILE A 86 17.02 -6.42 0.20
C ILE A 86 17.77 -5.44 -0.68
N ARG A 87 17.16 -5.07 -1.82
CA ARG A 87 17.78 -4.21 -2.82
C ARG A 87 16.76 -3.66 -3.79
N GLU A 88 16.89 -2.39 -4.10
CA GLU A 88 16.23 -1.71 -5.20
C GLU A 88 17.18 -1.62 -6.40
N GLU A 89 16.66 -1.86 -7.60
CA GLU A 89 17.45 -1.95 -8.84
C GLU A 89 16.64 -1.37 -10.02
N GLY A 90 17.30 -1.22 -11.14
CA GLY A 90 16.71 -0.75 -12.38
C GLY A 90 16.60 0.78 -12.45
N LYS A 91 15.78 1.28 -13.37
CA LYS A 91 15.54 2.71 -13.53
C LYS A 91 14.44 3.15 -12.57
N ILE A 92 14.49 4.41 -12.16
CA ILE A 92 13.35 5.05 -11.49
C ILE A 92 12.26 5.29 -12.55
N LYS A 93 11.05 4.82 -12.25
CA LYS A 93 9.85 5.05 -13.05
C LYS A 93 8.85 5.82 -12.20
N THR A 94 8.34 6.91 -12.72
CA THR A 94 7.26 7.68 -12.10
C THR A 94 5.94 7.19 -12.67
N ASP A 95 5.00 6.82 -11.79
CA ASP A 95 3.69 6.33 -12.19
C ASP A 95 2.66 6.58 -11.08
N TYR A 96 1.38 6.42 -11.39
CA TYR A 96 0.29 6.65 -10.45
C TYR A 96 0.28 5.65 -9.30
N GLU A 97 0.08 6.15 -8.10
CA GLU A 97 -0.26 5.39 -6.91
C GLU A 97 -1.53 5.96 -6.26
N GLY A 98 -2.42 5.08 -5.85
CA GLY A 98 -3.52 5.35 -4.94
C GLY A 98 -3.35 4.51 -3.68
N CYS A 99 -4.07 4.83 -2.62
CA CYS A 99 -4.00 4.11 -1.35
C CYS A 99 -5.35 4.09 -0.65
N LEU A 100 -5.76 2.92 -0.16
CA LEU A 100 -7.00 2.75 0.61
C LEU A 100 -7.04 3.66 1.84
N SER A 101 -5.87 4.01 2.39
CA SER A 101 -5.73 4.87 3.58
C SER A 101 -5.60 6.36 3.27
N VAL A 102 -5.50 6.74 1.99
CA VAL A 102 -5.45 8.13 1.53
C VAL A 102 -6.56 8.33 0.48
N PRO A 103 -7.82 8.40 0.91
CA PRO A 103 -8.96 8.39 0.00
C PRO A 103 -8.96 9.60 -0.94
N SER A 104 -9.38 9.36 -2.18
CA SER A 104 -9.58 10.37 -3.23
C SER A 104 -8.33 11.09 -3.72
N ILE A 105 -7.16 10.77 -3.20
CA ILE A 105 -5.88 11.34 -3.65
C ILE A 105 -5.04 10.25 -4.31
N TYR A 106 -4.49 10.57 -5.46
CA TYR A 106 -3.53 9.79 -6.22
C TYR A 106 -2.26 10.60 -6.44
N GLY A 107 -1.15 9.94 -6.71
CA GLY A 107 0.12 10.63 -6.91
C GLY A 107 0.99 10.00 -7.98
N MET A 108 1.76 10.84 -8.70
CA MET A 108 2.82 10.41 -9.60
C MET A 108 4.09 10.15 -8.81
N VAL A 109 4.28 8.90 -8.37
CA VAL A 109 5.33 8.51 -7.41
C VAL A 109 6.53 7.88 -8.12
N PRO A 110 7.76 8.39 -7.91
CA PRO A 110 8.96 7.76 -8.43
C PRO A 110 9.33 6.52 -7.62
N ARG A 111 9.49 5.37 -8.29
CA ARG A 111 9.92 4.11 -7.69
C ARG A 111 10.97 3.40 -8.53
N ALA A 112 11.81 2.60 -7.89
CA ALA A 112 12.70 1.67 -8.59
C ALA A 112 11.87 0.63 -9.36
N SER A 113 12.23 0.41 -10.65
CA SER A 113 11.50 -0.52 -11.52
C SER A 113 11.76 -1.98 -11.21
N LYS A 114 12.67 -2.29 -10.28
CA LYS A 114 12.98 -3.65 -9.82
C LYS A 114 13.27 -3.64 -8.33
N VAL A 115 12.79 -4.66 -7.62
CA VAL A 115 13.07 -4.83 -6.20
C VAL A 115 13.32 -6.30 -5.87
N LYS A 116 14.21 -6.55 -4.91
CA LYS A 116 14.39 -7.85 -4.26
C LYS A 116 13.86 -7.74 -2.83
N VAL A 117 12.91 -8.59 -2.47
CA VAL A 117 12.28 -8.64 -1.16
C VAL A 117 12.50 -10.03 -0.56
N LYS A 118 12.82 -10.11 0.73
CA LYS A 118 12.73 -11.35 1.50
C LYS A 118 11.50 -11.28 2.41
N ALA A 119 10.84 -12.41 2.61
CA ALA A 119 9.68 -12.52 3.49
C ALA A 119 9.51 -13.95 3.97
N LYS A 120 8.50 -14.18 4.82
CA LYS A 120 7.97 -15.51 5.13
C LYS A 120 6.55 -15.64 4.59
N LEU A 121 6.20 -16.83 4.13
CA LEU A 121 4.82 -17.21 3.81
C LEU A 121 4.08 -17.65 5.09
N GLU A 122 2.77 -17.91 4.97
CA GLU A 122 1.90 -18.32 6.07
C GLU A 122 2.32 -19.65 6.72
N ASP A 123 2.95 -20.54 5.96
CA ASP A 123 3.51 -21.81 6.46
C ASP A 123 4.90 -21.67 7.11
N GLY A 124 5.42 -20.45 7.18
CA GLY A 124 6.75 -20.15 7.71
C GLY A 124 7.89 -20.26 6.69
N THR A 125 7.63 -20.71 5.46
CA THR A 125 8.63 -20.82 4.40
C THR A 125 9.25 -19.46 4.09
N GLU A 126 10.58 -19.37 4.10
CA GLU A 126 11.30 -18.16 3.70
C GLU A 126 11.37 -18.05 2.18
N VAL A 127 10.99 -16.89 1.65
CA VAL A 127 11.01 -16.62 0.22
C VAL A 127 11.84 -15.38 -0.11
N ARG A 128 12.39 -15.39 -1.33
CA ARG A 128 13.03 -14.22 -1.95
C ARG A 128 12.35 -13.92 -3.26
N ILE A 129 11.68 -12.79 -3.32
CA ILE A 129 10.89 -12.34 -4.46
C ILE A 129 11.74 -11.36 -5.26
N LYS A 130 11.86 -11.58 -6.57
CA LYS A 130 12.38 -10.61 -7.54
C LYS A 130 11.19 -10.05 -8.29
N ALA A 131 10.84 -8.82 -8.04
CA ALA A 131 9.72 -8.15 -8.66
C ALA A 131 10.18 -7.07 -9.64
N THR A 132 9.37 -6.82 -10.66
CA THR A 132 9.58 -5.78 -11.65
C THR A 132 8.31 -4.96 -11.84
N ASP A 133 8.49 -3.73 -12.30
CA ASP A 133 7.44 -2.83 -12.74
C ASP A 133 6.30 -2.68 -11.70
N GLU A 134 5.07 -3.02 -12.03
CA GLU A 134 3.92 -2.84 -11.17
C GLU A 134 4.01 -3.63 -9.85
N LEU A 135 4.44 -4.89 -9.90
CA LEU A 135 4.65 -5.68 -8.69
C LEU A 135 5.76 -5.09 -7.80
N ALA A 136 6.83 -4.53 -8.41
CA ALA A 136 7.88 -3.86 -7.63
C ALA A 136 7.33 -2.63 -6.93
N ARG A 137 6.53 -1.80 -7.61
CA ARG A 137 5.84 -0.63 -7.07
C ARG A 137 4.92 -1.01 -5.91
N THR A 138 4.07 -2.02 -6.11
CA THR A 138 3.14 -2.51 -5.09
C THR A 138 3.87 -2.98 -3.84
N LEU A 139 4.94 -3.78 -3.97
CA LEU A 139 5.72 -4.26 -2.82
C LEU A 139 6.39 -3.10 -2.07
N LEU A 140 6.94 -2.12 -2.77
CA LEU A 140 7.54 -0.94 -2.15
C LEU A 140 6.49 -0.10 -1.42
N HIS A 141 5.32 0.12 -2.01
CA HIS A 141 4.20 0.83 -1.41
C HIS A 141 3.74 0.17 -0.10
N GLU A 142 3.54 -1.15 -0.11
CA GLU A 142 3.08 -1.88 1.07
C GLU A 142 4.15 -1.96 2.18
N ILE A 143 5.44 -2.07 1.80
CA ILE A 143 6.53 -2.06 2.78
C ILE A 143 6.70 -0.67 3.40
N ASP A 144 6.47 0.41 2.66
CA ASP A 144 6.43 1.77 3.20
C ASP A 144 5.40 1.89 4.32
N HIS A 145 4.18 1.36 4.13
CA HIS A 145 3.17 1.32 5.19
C HIS A 145 3.67 0.66 6.48
N LEU A 146 4.47 -0.40 6.35
CA LEU A 146 5.07 -1.08 7.50
C LEU A 146 6.14 -0.23 8.21
N ASP A 147 6.69 0.76 7.52
CA ASP A 147 7.66 1.69 8.07
C ASP A 147 7.06 3.06 8.43
N GLY A 148 5.71 3.19 8.36
CA GLY A 148 4.96 4.40 8.69
C GLY A 148 5.03 5.48 7.61
N ILE A 149 5.40 5.11 6.39
CA ILE A 149 5.51 5.99 5.22
C ILE A 149 4.28 5.81 4.34
N LEU A 150 3.74 6.91 3.80
CA LEU A 150 2.67 6.90 2.81
C LEU A 150 3.21 7.38 1.47
N PHE A 151 2.59 6.95 0.36
CA PHE A 151 3.04 7.35 -0.97
C PHE A 151 3.14 8.88 -1.15
N ILE A 152 2.26 9.64 -0.48
CA ILE A 152 2.25 11.10 -0.51
C ILE A 152 3.54 11.73 0.03
N ASP A 153 4.28 11.02 0.90
CA ASP A 153 5.52 11.53 1.47
C ASP A 153 6.64 11.59 0.43
N HIS A 154 6.63 10.67 -0.57
CA HIS A 154 7.62 10.66 -1.67
C HIS A 154 7.46 11.83 -2.64
N ILE A 155 6.28 12.45 -2.65
CA ILE A 155 5.95 13.54 -3.58
C ILE A 155 5.59 14.84 -2.85
N LYS A 156 5.85 14.89 -1.53
CA LYS A 156 5.62 16.08 -0.73
C LYS A 156 6.39 17.27 -1.31
N GLY A 157 5.68 18.39 -1.55
CA GLY A 157 6.26 19.60 -2.15
C GLY A 157 6.37 19.57 -3.68
N VAL A 158 5.93 18.50 -4.35
CA VAL A 158 5.90 18.41 -5.81
C VAL A 158 4.49 18.76 -6.30
N GLU A 159 4.27 19.98 -6.74
CA GLU A 159 2.93 20.54 -7.04
C GLU A 159 2.17 19.73 -8.11
N ASP A 160 2.88 19.30 -9.17
CA ASP A 160 2.30 18.61 -10.33
C ASP A 160 2.09 17.10 -10.11
N ALA A 161 2.41 16.57 -8.91
CA ALA A 161 2.40 15.13 -8.67
C ALA A 161 1.08 14.63 -8.09
N PHE A 162 0.12 15.48 -7.75
CA PHE A 162 -1.13 15.09 -7.07
C PHE A 162 -2.34 15.14 -8.01
N TYR A 163 -3.18 14.10 -7.89
CA TYR A 163 -4.36 13.90 -8.72
C TYR A 163 -5.55 13.46 -7.86
N GLU A 164 -6.76 13.60 -8.40
CA GLU A 164 -8.00 13.04 -7.87
C GLU A 164 -8.78 12.35 -8.98
N MET A 165 -9.59 11.37 -8.63
CA MET A 165 -10.47 10.68 -9.58
C MET A 165 -11.77 11.49 -9.72
N ASN A 166 -12.16 11.81 -10.96
CA ASN A 166 -13.43 12.45 -11.26
C ASN A 166 -14.58 11.42 -11.32
N ASP A 167 -15.81 11.88 -11.46
CA ASP A 167 -17.02 11.04 -11.53
C ASP A 167 -17.03 10.06 -12.73
N LYS A 168 -16.14 10.25 -13.70
CA LYS A 168 -15.97 9.37 -14.88
C LYS A 168 -14.88 8.32 -14.70
N GLY A 169 -14.15 8.37 -13.58
CA GLY A 169 -13.02 7.49 -13.32
C GLY A 169 -11.68 7.99 -13.90
N ASP A 170 -11.61 9.22 -14.44
CA ASP A 170 -10.38 9.78 -14.93
C ASP A 170 -9.59 10.46 -13.80
N LEU A 171 -8.27 10.33 -13.82
CA LEU A 171 -7.38 11.07 -12.92
C LEU A 171 -7.15 12.48 -13.46
N VAL A 172 -7.51 13.49 -12.67
CA VAL A 172 -7.33 14.90 -13.00
C VAL A 172 -6.40 15.57 -11.98
N PRO A 173 -5.54 16.52 -12.41
CA PRO A 173 -4.66 17.23 -11.48
C PRO A 173 -5.45 17.98 -10.41
N VAL A 174 -4.98 17.97 -9.17
CA VAL A 174 -5.57 18.76 -8.08
C VAL A 174 -4.93 20.16 -8.01
N ASP A 175 -5.67 21.14 -7.51
CA ASP A 175 -5.11 22.42 -7.11
C ASP A 175 -4.28 22.21 -5.82
N TYR A 176 -2.97 22.11 -5.98
CA TYR A 176 -2.04 21.83 -4.89
C TYR A 176 -2.17 22.82 -3.73
N ALA A 177 -2.22 24.11 -4.05
CA ALA A 177 -2.29 25.17 -3.04
C ALA A 177 -3.56 25.08 -2.17
N LYS A 178 -4.68 24.63 -2.76
CA LYS A 178 -5.96 24.54 -2.03
C LYS A 178 -6.18 23.22 -1.31
N LYS A 179 -5.69 22.09 -1.90
CA LYS A 179 -6.06 20.76 -1.41
C LYS A 179 -4.92 20.04 -0.69
N ILE A 180 -3.66 20.35 -1.02
CA ILE A 180 -2.49 19.61 -0.57
C ILE A 180 -1.62 20.43 0.37
N ALA A 181 -1.23 21.66 -0.03
CA ALA A 181 -0.36 22.50 0.77
C ALA A 181 -0.99 22.82 2.14
N GLY A 182 -0.23 22.53 3.21
CA GLY A 182 -0.68 22.75 4.58
C GLY A 182 -1.86 21.88 5.02
N ASN A 183 -2.19 20.82 4.26
CA ASN A 183 -3.26 19.91 4.64
C ASN A 183 -2.82 18.96 5.76
N LYS A 184 -3.11 19.34 7.00
CA LYS A 184 -2.76 18.57 8.20
C LYS A 184 -3.39 17.19 8.29
N LYS A 185 -4.40 16.87 7.46
CA LYS A 185 -4.92 15.51 7.36
C LYS A 185 -3.98 14.60 6.57
N LEU A 186 -3.28 15.14 5.57
CA LEU A 186 -2.30 14.40 4.78
C LEU A 186 -0.92 14.44 5.45
N PHE A 187 -0.53 15.60 5.96
CA PHE A 187 0.78 15.88 6.57
C PHE A 187 0.59 16.50 7.96
N PRO A 188 0.37 15.67 9.01
CA PRO A 188 0.03 16.15 10.35
C PRO A 188 1.15 16.93 11.04
N ASP A 189 2.40 16.70 10.62
CA ASP A 189 3.60 17.32 11.22
C ASP A 189 4.03 18.64 10.54
N ASP A 190 3.22 19.17 9.59
CA ASP A 190 3.48 20.44 8.90
C ASP A 190 3.05 21.67 9.69
#